data_c34fff460916ad2c00401668b61c808e
#
_entry.id   c34fff460916ad2c00401668b61c808e
#
_cell.length_a   1.000
_cell.length_b   1.000
_cell.length_c   1.000
_cell.angle_alpha   90.00
_cell.angle_beta   90.00
_cell.angle_gamma   90.00
#
_symmetry.space_group_name_H-M   'P 1'
#
loop_
_entity.id
_entity.type
_entity.pdbx_description
1 polymer ?
#
loop_
_entity_poly.entity_id
_entity_poly.type
_entity_poly.pdbx_seq_one_letter_code
_entity_poly.pdbx_strand_id
1 'polypeptide(L)'
;DLDFPVVYRTKTGLDGIIQAGGRCNREGKRAERGEVFVVDLIEGGQLQGDRKEAVYATQDLIQAAGATYSESHLDYIQQYYERFFKRIKTFDAHGIAARLWRADHAESWQFDFESASKNFKIIDEQDQVEIILKDESLLPLIDSLQHHRAFLSRHVLRQLQPYRIGVSHRQYNTLLAAGWVEKIVLDPGTQRELCILDLDGYDAALGVRWDNPYADAPLIS
;
A
#
# COMPACT_ATOMS: atom_id res chain seq x y z
N ASP A 1 18.24 3.68 -9.70
CA ASP A 1 18.44 4.41 -8.45
C ASP A 1 17.96 5.86 -8.63
N LEU A 2 17.18 6.33 -7.63
CA LEU A 2 16.64 7.69 -7.61
C LEU A 2 17.43 8.50 -6.57
N ASP A 3 17.83 9.71 -6.95
CA ASP A 3 18.56 10.65 -6.10
C ASP A 3 17.98 12.07 -6.26
N PHE A 4 17.37 12.58 -5.22
CA PHE A 4 16.67 13.86 -5.24
C PHE A 4 17.33 14.89 -4.33
N PRO A 5 17.27 16.21 -4.65
CA PRO A 5 17.67 17.26 -3.73
C PRO A 5 16.71 17.40 -2.55
N VAL A 6 15.41 17.15 -2.81
CA VAL A 6 14.31 17.32 -1.86
C VAL A 6 13.33 16.16 -1.99
N VAL A 7 12.87 15.64 -0.86
CA VAL A 7 11.82 14.63 -0.79
C VAL A 7 10.72 15.10 0.16
N TYR A 8 9.47 15.02 -0.29
CA TYR A 8 8.30 15.22 0.56
C TYR A 8 7.75 13.86 1.02
N ARG A 9 7.52 13.73 2.30
CA ARG A 9 7.00 12.51 2.91
C ARG A 9 5.82 12.83 3.81
N THR A 10 4.73 12.10 3.67
CA THR A 10 3.63 12.17 4.64
C THR A 10 4.08 11.66 6.00
N LYS A 11 3.44 12.08 7.09
CA LYS A 11 3.75 11.62 8.45
C LYS A 11 3.91 10.11 8.51
N THR A 12 5.02 9.66 9.06
CA THR A 12 5.41 8.25 9.20
C THR A 12 6.27 8.06 10.43
N GLY A 13 6.67 6.82 10.73
CA GLY A 13 7.68 6.52 11.73
C GLY A 13 9.06 7.06 11.35
N LEU A 14 9.96 7.19 12.33
CA LEU A 14 11.33 7.64 12.12
C LEU A 14 12.07 6.80 11.07
N ASP A 15 11.85 5.50 11.06
CA ASP A 15 12.36 4.57 10.05
C ASP A 15 11.98 4.98 8.62
N GLY A 16 10.73 5.38 8.41
CA GLY A 16 10.24 5.87 7.11
C GLY A 16 10.84 7.23 6.73
N ILE A 17 11.12 8.10 7.70
CA ILE A 17 11.80 9.39 7.47
C ILE A 17 13.26 9.14 7.06
N ILE A 18 13.96 8.26 7.77
CA ILE A 18 15.35 7.88 7.46
C ILE A 18 15.44 7.25 6.07
N GLN A 19 14.50 6.37 5.72
CA GLN A 19 14.44 5.78 4.37
C GLN A 19 14.24 6.83 3.28
N ALA A 20 13.41 7.85 3.53
CA ALA A 20 13.22 8.97 2.62
C ALA A 20 14.53 9.80 2.50
N GLY A 21 15.21 10.05 3.63
CA GLY A 21 16.53 10.70 3.67
C GLY A 21 17.59 9.95 2.85
N GLY A 22 17.56 8.62 2.87
CA GLY A 22 18.42 7.77 2.05
C GLY A 22 18.17 7.89 0.52
N ARG A 23 17.22 8.70 0.08
CA ARG A 23 16.97 9.07 -1.32
C ARG A 23 17.38 10.51 -1.65
N CYS A 24 17.87 11.24 -0.64
CA CYS A 24 18.31 12.62 -0.78
C CYS A 24 19.83 12.67 -0.81
N ASN A 25 20.43 13.15 -1.93
CA ASN A 25 21.88 13.18 -2.14
C ASN A 25 22.56 11.84 -1.79
N ARG A 26 21.93 10.74 -2.17
CA ARG A 26 22.33 9.37 -1.80
C ARG A 26 23.76 9.03 -2.19
N GLU A 27 24.20 9.54 -3.34
CA GLU A 27 25.52 9.26 -3.87
C GLU A 27 26.57 10.29 -3.43
N GLY A 28 26.18 11.29 -2.62
CA GLY A 28 27.07 12.35 -2.16
C GLY A 28 27.62 13.24 -3.27
N LYS A 29 26.99 13.26 -4.44
CA LYS A 29 27.44 14.05 -5.60
C LYS A 29 27.14 15.55 -5.48
N ARG A 30 26.24 15.93 -4.56
CA ARG A 30 25.89 17.34 -4.33
C ARG A 30 26.66 17.89 -3.16
N ALA A 31 27.11 19.13 -3.27
CA ALA A 31 27.80 19.83 -2.18
C ALA A 31 26.86 20.08 -0.97
N GLU A 32 25.58 20.29 -1.23
CA GLU A 32 24.56 20.54 -0.22
C GLU A 32 23.89 19.23 0.23
N ARG A 33 23.47 19.20 1.49
CA ARG A 33 22.68 18.07 2.00
C ARG A 33 21.31 18.05 1.34
N GLY A 34 20.77 16.84 1.11
CA GLY A 34 19.39 16.69 0.70
C GLY A 34 18.44 16.99 1.85
N GLU A 35 17.22 17.44 1.54
CA GLU A 35 16.21 17.82 2.52
C GLU A 35 15.00 16.89 2.45
N VAL A 36 14.46 16.50 3.61
CA VAL A 36 13.22 15.74 3.72
C VAL A 36 12.19 16.58 4.45
N PHE A 37 11.09 16.90 3.78
CA PHE A 37 9.96 17.59 4.38
C PHE A 37 8.89 16.57 4.77
N VAL A 38 8.62 16.48 6.08
CA VAL A 38 7.52 15.66 6.58
C VAL A 38 6.26 16.54 6.65
N VAL A 39 5.28 16.17 5.85
CA VAL A 39 4.02 16.93 5.69
C VAL A 39 2.84 16.18 6.31
N ASP A 40 1.90 16.94 6.86
CA ASP A 40 0.60 16.43 7.30
C ASP A 40 -0.44 16.76 6.25
N LEU A 41 -1.07 15.75 5.68
CA LEU A 41 -2.16 15.96 4.73
C LEU A 41 -3.46 16.21 5.49
N ILE A 42 -4.09 17.36 5.26
CA ILE A 42 -5.32 17.77 5.95
C ILE A 42 -6.45 16.74 5.72
N GLU A 43 -6.50 16.15 4.52
CA GLU A 43 -7.49 15.14 4.14
C GLU A 43 -6.90 13.72 4.03
N GLY A 44 -5.70 13.52 4.55
CA GLY A 44 -5.07 12.20 4.61
C GLY A 44 -5.91 11.26 5.45
N GLY A 45 -6.15 10.03 4.96
CA GLY A 45 -6.84 8.99 5.72
C GLY A 45 -6.21 8.81 7.11
N GLN A 46 -7.03 8.49 8.10
CA GLN A 46 -6.53 8.25 9.46
C GLN A 46 -5.55 7.08 9.46
N LEU A 47 -4.34 7.34 9.95
CA LEU A 47 -3.37 6.28 10.21
C LEU A 47 -3.94 5.30 11.23
N GLN A 48 -3.83 4.00 10.95
CA GLN A 48 -4.34 2.94 11.81
C GLN A 48 -3.23 1.95 12.17
N GLY A 49 -3.47 1.18 13.23
CA GLY A 49 -2.57 0.11 13.66
C GLY A 49 -1.15 0.62 13.94
N ASP A 50 -0.18 -0.21 13.59
CA ASP A 50 1.24 0.04 13.90
C ASP A 50 1.80 1.30 13.24
N ARG A 51 1.25 1.71 12.07
CA ARG A 51 1.64 2.97 11.41
C ARG A 51 1.32 4.18 12.25
N LYS A 52 0.17 4.19 12.93
CA LYS A 52 -0.22 5.26 13.86
C LYS A 52 0.72 5.31 15.06
N GLU A 53 1.02 4.14 15.64
CA GLU A 53 1.91 4.04 16.79
C GLU A 53 3.35 4.46 16.45
N ALA A 54 3.82 4.14 15.25
CA ALA A 54 5.11 4.59 14.74
C ALA A 54 5.20 6.13 14.65
N VAL A 55 4.14 6.79 14.15
CA VAL A 55 4.08 8.27 14.10
C VAL A 55 4.11 8.86 15.50
N TYR A 56 3.34 8.32 16.44
CA TYR A 56 3.35 8.82 17.82
C TYR A 56 4.70 8.62 18.50
N ALA A 57 5.35 7.47 18.33
CA ALA A 57 6.69 7.24 18.85
C ALA A 57 7.72 8.25 18.31
N THR A 58 7.58 8.62 17.03
CA THR A 58 8.42 9.65 16.39
C THR A 58 8.16 11.04 16.99
N GLN A 59 6.89 11.41 17.17
CA GLN A 59 6.49 12.70 17.75
C GLN A 59 7.00 12.84 19.18
N ASP A 60 6.80 11.81 20.01
CA ASP A 60 7.30 11.79 21.38
C ASP A 60 8.83 11.93 21.45
N LEU A 61 9.53 11.28 20.52
CA LEU A 61 10.99 11.37 20.44
C LEU A 61 11.45 12.79 20.09
N ILE A 62 10.87 13.38 19.05
CA ILE A 62 11.21 14.74 18.61
C ILE A 62 10.91 15.75 19.70
N GLN A 63 9.77 15.62 20.35
CA GLN A 63 9.39 16.50 21.47
C GLN A 63 10.36 16.39 22.64
N ALA A 64 10.78 15.17 22.99
CA ALA A 64 11.73 14.93 24.08
C ALA A 64 13.14 15.43 23.76
N ALA A 65 13.59 15.30 22.51
CA ALA A 65 14.91 15.74 22.04
C ALA A 65 14.98 17.27 21.83
N GLY A 66 13.87 17.90 21.51
CA GLY A 66 13.81 19.34 21.22
C GLY A 66 14.76 19.75 20.08
N ALA A 67 15.46 20.87 20.28
CA ALA A 67 16.37 21.41 19.27
C ALA A 67 17.64 20.56 19.03
N THR A 68 17.88 19.56 19.87
CA THR A 68 19.07 18.66 19.73
C THR A 68 18.78 17.42 18.91
N TYR A 69 17.55 17.26 18.44
CA TYR A 69 17.20 16.10 17.63
C TYR A 69 18.02 16.00 16.33
N SER A 70 18.49 14.80 16.04
CA SER A 70 19.12 14.44 14.76
C SER A 70 18.80 12.99 14.41
N GLU A 71 18.21 12.79 13.25
CA GLU A 71 17.82 11.45 12.75
C GLU A 71 19.04 10.53 12.46
N SER A 72 20.23 11.11 12.34
CA SER A 72 21.46 10.35 12.09
C SER A 72 22.12 9.79 13.35
N HIS A 73 21.63 10.14 14.54
CA HIS A 73 22.15 9.62 15.78
C HIS A 73 21.56 8.24 16.12
N LEU A 74 22.43 7.24 16.27
CA LEU A 74 22.03 5.87 16.62
C LEU A 74 21.20 5.80 17.91
N ASP A 75 21.50 6.64 18.90
CA ASP A 75 20.76 6.71 20.15
C ASP A 75 19.29 7.10 19.93
N TYR A 76 19.01 8.00 18.97
CA TYR A 76 17.63 8.35 18.64
C TYR A 76 16.89 7.23 17.93
N ILE A 77 17.58 6.45 17.09
CA ILE A 77 17.01 5.28 16.45
C ILE A 77 16.62 4.24 17.50
N GLN A 78 17.52 3.96 18.46
CA GLN A 78 17.24 3.06 19.58
C GLN A 78 16.05 3.56 20.40
N GLN A 79 16.06 4.82 20.81
CA GLN A 79 14.98 5.43 21.59
C GLN A 79 13.63 5.42 20.85
N TYR A 80 13.65 5.59 19.53
CA TYR A 80 12.45 5.44 18.71
C TYR A 80 11.87 4.05 18.80
N TYR A 81 12.69 3.00 18.58
CA TYR A 81 12.22 1.62 18.63
C TYR A 81 11.76 1.22 20.02
N GLU A 82 12.40 1.70 21.08
CA GLU A 82 11.95 1.46 22.45
C GLU A 82 10.54 2.03 22.71
N ARG A 83 10.27 3.25 22.21
CA ARG A 83 8.94 3.87 22.30
C ARG A 83 7.93 3.15 21.42
N PHE A 84 8.31 2.85 20.21
CA PHE A 84 7.45 2.16 19.23
C PHE A 84 7.02 0.80 19.75
N PHE A 85 7.96 -0.03 20.18
CA PHE A 85 7.65 -1.38 20.67
C PHE A 85 6.82 -1.38 21.97
N LYS A 86 6.94 -0.38 22.83
CA LYS A 86 6.06 -0.22 23.98
C LYS A 86 4.60 0.08 23.60
N ARG A 87 4.36 0.62 22.41
CA ARG A 87 3.03 0.96 21.90
C ARG A 87 2.38 -0.19 21.14
N ILE A 88 3.16 -1.12 20.59
CA ILE A 88 2.65 -2.28 19.88
C ILE A 88 2.02 -3.25 20.89
N LYS A 89 0.77 -3.62 20.61
CA LYS A 89 0.01 -4.51 21.50
C LYS A 89 0.37 -5.97 21.32
N THR A 90 0.72 -6.38 20.12
CA THR A 90 1.11 -7.75 19.79
C THR A 90 2.10 -7.78 18.63
N PHE A 91 3.17 -8.55 18.78
CA PHE A 91 4.19 -8.75 17.75
C PHE A 91 3.86 -9.92 16.81
N ASP A 92 2.87 -10.72 17.14
CA ASP A 92 2.46 -11.89 16.37
C ASP A 92 0.94 -11.90 16.16
N ALA A 93 0.43 -10.81 15.56
CA ALA A 93 -1.01 -10.63 15.31
C ALA A 93 -1.60 -11.76 14.44
N HIS A 94 -0.80 -12.36 13.58
CA HIS A 94 -1.21 -13.46 12.70
C HIS A 94 -0.87 -14.86 13.24
N GLY A 95 -0.32 -14.95 14.44
CA GLY A 95 0.05 -16.22 15.07
C GLY A 95 1.16 -16.98 14.30
N ILE A 96 2.08 -16.26 13.65
CA ILE A 96 3.14 -16.86 12.83
C ILE A 96 4.20 -17.51 13.69
N ALA A 97 4.68 -16.78 14.72
CA ALA A 97 5.67 -17.32 15.65
C ALA A 97 5.11 -18.54 16.39
N ALA A 98 3.85 -18.49 16.84
CA ALA A 98 3.20 -19.62 17.49
C ALA A 98 3.06 -20.85 16.58
N ARG A 99 2.93 -20.66 15.25
CA ARG A 99 2.88 -21.77 14.28
C ARG A 99 4.25 -22.32 13.94
N LEU A 100 5.26 -21.46 13.90
CA LEU A 100 6.64 -21.87 13.69
C LEU A 100 7.24 -22.55 14.92
N TRP A 101 6.76 -22.24 16.12
CA TRP A 101 7.24 -22.79 17.36
C TRP A 101 6.16 -23.60 18.06
N ARG A 102 6.11 -24.91 17.77
CA ARG A 102 5.26 -25.85 18.53
C ARG A 102 6.04 -26.40 19.71
N ALA A 103 5.75 -25.87 20.89
CA ALA A 103 6.40 -26.29 22.14
C ALA A 103 5.94 -27.67 22.66
N ASP A 104 4.84 -28.21 22.12
CA ASP A 104 4.21 -29.46 22.54
C ASP A 104 4.90 -30.74 22.00
N HIS A 105 5.86 -30.58 21.07
CA HIS A 105 6.65 -31.67 20.52
C HIS A 105 8.14 -31.51 20.86
N ALA A 106 8.48 -31.72 22.12
CA ALA A 106 9.87 -31.57 22.63
C ALA A 106 10.91 -32.49 21.93
N GLU A 107 10.47 -33.53 21.24
CA GLU A 107 11.36 -34.49 20.59
C GLU A 107 11.49 -34.34 19.07
N SER A 108 10.67 -33.48 18.42
CA SER A 108 10.76 -33.26 16.98
C SER A 108 10.50 -31.80 16.63
N TRP A 109 11.43 -31.20 15.86
CA TRP A 109 11.28 -29.88 15.29
C TRP A 109 10.23 -29.93 14.17
N GLN A 110 8.96 -29.73 14.51
CA GLN A 110 7.89 -29.65 13.53
C GLN A 110 7.50 -28.20 13.35
N PHE A 111 7.74 -27.69 12.15
CA PHE A 111 7.37 -26.34 11.76
C PHE A 111 6.20 -26.39 10.78
N ASP A 112 5.13 -25.68 11.09
CA ASP A 112 3.98 -25.53 10.18
C ASP A 112 4.23 -24.37 9.20
N PHE A 113 5.21 -24.56 8.31
CA PHE A 113 5.57 -23.56 7.31
C PHE A 113 4.42 -23.24 6.35
N GLU A 114 3.58 -24.22 6.04
CA GLU A 114 2.45 -24.01 5.10
C GLU A 114 1.45 -23.04 5.70
N SER A 115 1.01 -23.25 6.93
CA SER A 115 0.06 -22.35 7.58
C SER A 115 0.68 -21.00 7.93
N ALA A 116 1.96 -20.98 8.33
CA ALA A 116 2.71 -19.74 8.55
C ALA A 116 2.79 -18.91 7.26
N SER A 117 3.11 -19.53 6.13
CA SER A 117 3.17 -18.86 4.81
C SER A 117 1.83 -18.31 4.36
N LYS A 118 0.73 -19.05 4.61
CA LYS A 118 -0.62 -18.56 4.28
C LYS A 118 -1.05 -17.35 5.13
N ASN A 119 -0.57 -17.29 6.37
CA ASN A 119 -0.88 -16.19 7.31
C ASN A 119 0.12 -15.03 7.21
N PHE A 120 1.30 -15.25 6.62
CA PHE A 120 2.28 -14.20 6.44
C PHE A 120 1.88 -13.29 5.28
N LYS A 121 1.52 -12.08 5.60
CA LYS A 121 1.15 -11.05 4.64
C LYS A 121 1.94 -9.78 4.91
N ILE A 122 2.71 -9.34 3.92
CA ILE A 122 3.44 -8.05 3.96
C ILE A 122 2.46 -6.91 3.71
N ILE A 123 1.46 -7.15 2.86
CA ILE A 123 0.37 -6.24 2.55
C ILE A 123 -0.93 -7.00 2.80
N ASP A 124 -1.82 -6.42 3.58
CA ASP A 124 -3.12 -7.03 3.86
C ASP A 124 -4.04 -6.80 2.66
N GLU A 125 -4.04 -7.77 1.73
CA GLU A 125 -4.84 -7.72 0.49
C GLU A 125 -6.33 -8.00 0.74
N GLN A 126 -6.74 -8.33 1.97
CA GLN A 126 -8.10 -8.77 2.27
C GLN A 126 -9.16 -7.68 2.08
N ASP A 127 -8.76 -6.41 2.01
CA ASP A 127 -9.67 -5.27 1.85
C ASP A 127 -9.62 -4.64 0.44
N GLN A 128 -9.00 -5.31 -0.53
CA GLN A 128 -8.91 -4.77 -1.88
C GLN A 128 -9.77 -5.54 -2.87
N VAL A 129 -10.50 -4.79 -3.69
CA VAL A 129 -11.18 -5.29 -4.88
C VAL A 129 -10.30 -4.98 -6.08
N GLU A 130 -10.03 -5.99 -6.90
CA GLU A 130 -9.32 -5.78 -8.15
C GLU A 130 -10.29 -5.31 -9.23
N ILE A 131 -9.96 -4.21 -9.87
CA ILE A 131 -10.65 -3.68 -11.02
C ILE A 131 -9.68 -3.60 -12.20
N ILE A 132 -10.18 -3.74 -13.42
CA ILE A 132 -9.39 -3.70 -14.65
C ILE A 132 -9.78 -2.46 -15.42
N LEU A 133 -8.82 -1.62 -15.78
CA LEU A 133 -9.03 -0.46 -16.61
C LEU A 133 -9.41 -0.90 -18.04
N LYS A 134 -10.50 -0.35 -18.56
CA LYS A 134 -11.00 -0.60 -19.92
C LYS A 134 -10.16 0.16 -20.95
N ASP A 135 -8.98 -0.39 -21.24
CA ASP A 135 -8.11 0.15 -22.28
C ASP A 135 -8.55 -0.33 -23.67
N GLU A 136 -8.35 0.50 -24.71
CA GLU A 136 -8.72 0.16 -26.09
C GLU A 136 -8.08 -1.14 -26.55
N SER A 137 -6.85 -1.42 -26.15
CA SER A 137 -6.12 -2.65 -26.49
C SER A 137 -6.76 -3.92 -25.90
N LEU A 138 -7.54 -3.78 -24.83
CA LEU A 138 -8.22 -4.89 -24.16
C LEU A 138 -9.64 -5.15 -24.70
N LEU A 139 -10.23 -4.23 -25.47
CA LEU A 139 -11.63 -4.36 -25.92
C LEU A 139 -11.94 -5.71 -26.61
N PRO A 140 -11.10 -6.24 -27.53
CA PRO A 140 -11.36 -7.54 -28.14
C PRO A 140 -11.34 -8.70 -27.13
N LEU A 141 -10.47 -8.60 -26.12
CA LEU A 141 -10.36 -9.61 -25.08
C LEU A 141 -11.56 -9.55 -24.13
N ILE A 142 -11.97 -8.35 -23.73
CA ILE A 142 -13.14 -8.10 -22.87
C ILE A 142 -14.41 -8.63 -23.57
N ASP A 143 -14.62 -8.29 -24.84
CA ASP A 143 -15.75 -8.79 -25.65
C ASP A 143 -15.76 -10.33 -25.72
N SER A 144 -14.58 -10.92 -25.93
CA SER A 144 -14.43 -12.37 -25.96
C SER A 144 -14.78 -13.04 -24.64
N LEU A 145 -14.44 -12.41 -23.52
CA LEU A 145 -14.76 -12.88 -22.17
C LEU A 145 -16.26 -12.70 -21.86
N GLN A 146 -16.85 -11.56 -22.20
CA GLN A 146 -18.30 -11.28 -22.02
C GLN A 146 -19.18 -12.28 -22.75
N HIS A 147 -18.79 -12.68 -23.96
CA HIS A 147 -19.55 -13.62 -24.79
C HIS A 147 -19.13 -15.08 -24.58
N HIS A 148 -18.39 -15.39 -23.52
CA HIS A 148 -17.90 -16.75 -23.20
C HIS A 148 -17.10 -17.42 -24.33
N ARG A 149 -16.50 -16.63 -25.24
CA ARG A 149 -15.64 -17.10 -26.31
C ARG A 149 -14.21 -17.35 -25.87
N ALA A 150 -13.82 -16.78 -24.73
CA ALA A 150 -12.52 -17.00 -24.11
C ALA A 150 -12.69 -17.45 -22.65
N PHE A 151 -11.75 -18.27 -22.19
CA PHE A 151 -11.66 -18.67 -20.77
C PHE A 151 -10.57 -17.88 -20.08
N LEU A 152 -10.73 -17.67 -18.77
CA LEU A 152 -9.74 -17.00 -17.92
C LEU A 152 -8.50 -17.90 -17.74
N SER A 153 -7.68 -18.00 -18.78
CA SER A 153 -6.42 -18.74 -18.78
C SER A 153 -5.29 -17.92 -18.14
N ARG A 154 -4.16 -18.57 -17.84
CA ARG A 154 -2.95 -17.86 -17.37
C ARG A 154 -2.45 -16.82 -18.37
N HIS A 155 -2.65 -17.06 -19.65
CA HIS A 155 -2.29 -16.12 -20.72
C HIS A 155 -3.17 -14.86 -20.65
N VAL A 156 -4.47 -15.04 -20.54
CA VAL A 156 -5.43 -13.94 -20.38
C VAL A 156 -5.14 -13.13 -19.11
N LEU A 157 -4.88 -13.80 -17.99
CA LEU A 157 -4.51 -13.11 -16.74
C LEU A 157 -3.24 -12.25 -16.89
N ARG A 158 -2.24 -12.72 -17.64
CA ARG A 158 -1.03 -11.93 -17.90
C ARG A 158 -1.30 -10.71 -18.79
N GLN A 159 -2.22 -10.80 -19.74
CA GLN A 159 -2.63 -9.66 -20.57
C GLN A 159 -3.39 -8.62 -19.75
N LEU A 160 -4.23 -9.04 -18.80
CA LEU A 160 -4.98 -8.15 -17.93
C LEU A 160 -4.11 -7.52 -16.82
N GLN A 161 -3.00 -8.15 -16.43
CA GLN A 161 -2.18 -7.75 -15.29
C GLN A 161 -1.70 -6.29 -15.32
N PRO A 162 -1.23 -5.71 -16.45
CA PRO A 162 -0.80 -4.31 -16.50
C PRO A 162 -1.92 -3.30 -16.24
N TYR A 163 -3.16 -3.71 -16.41
CA TYR A 163 -4.35 -2.86 -16.29
C TYR A 163 -5.13 -3.08 -14.99
N ARG A 164 -4.58 -3.91 -14.08
CA ARG A 164 -5.19 -4.20 -12.78
C ARG A 164 -4.91 -3.08 -11.78
N ILE A 165 -5.95 -2.63 -11.12
CA ILE A 165 -5.90 -1.60 -10.08
C ILE A 165 -6.54 -2.20 -8.83
N GLY A 166 -5.83 -2.18 -7.69
CA GLY A 166 -6.37 -2.54 -6.39
C GLY A 166 -7.03 -1.34 -5.72
N VAL A 167 -8.30 -1.47 -5.37
CA VAL A 167 -9.06 -0.43 -4.67
C VAL A 167 -9.67 -0.99 -3.39
N SER A 168 -9.87 -0.16 -2.37
CA SER A 168 -10.59 -0.58 -1.16
C SER A 168 -12.08 -0.84 -1.47
N HIS A 169 -12.76 -1.66 -0.67
CA HIS A 169 -14.19 -1.89 -0.81
C HIS A 169 -15.01 -0.59 -0.81
N ARG A 170 -14.62 0.39 0.00
CA ARG A 170 -15.27 1.71 0.03
C ARG A 170 -15.15 2.42 -1.32
N GLN A 171 -13.95 2.46 -1.86
CA GLN A 171 -13.67 3.06 -3.16
C GLN A 171 -14.41 2.34 -4.28
N TYR A 172 -14.38 1.01 -4.28
CA TYR A 172 -15.11 0.19 -5.23
C TYR A 172 -16.62 0.51 -5.22
N ASN A 173 -17.23 0.61 -4.05
CA ASN A 173 -18.63 0.96 -3.93
C ASN A 173 -18.95 2.35 -4.46
N THR A 174 -18.05 3.33 -4.27
CA THR A 174 -18.17 4.67 -4.86
C THR A 174 -18.16 4.61 -6.38
N LEU A 175 -17.20 3.89 -6.97
CA LEU A 175 -17.09 3.73 -8.43
C LEU A 175 -18.30 3.00 -9.02
N LEU A 176 -18.80 1.99 -8.32
CA LEU A 176 -19.98 1.24 -8.73
C LEU A 176 -21.24 2.11 -8.69
N ALA A 177 -21.40 2.92 -7.64
CA ALA A 177 -22.51 3.87 -7.49
C ALA A 177 -22.48 4.97 -8.56
N ALA A 178 -21.29 5.39 -8.98
CA ALA A 178 -21.09 6.34 -10.08
C ALA A 178 -21.36 5.74 -11.47
N GLY A 179 -21.55 4.41 -11.56
CA GLY A 179 -21.77 3.72 -12.83
C GLY A 179 -20.49 3.55 -13.67
N TRP A 180 -19.32 3.76 -13.08
CA TRP A 180 -18.03 3.65 -13.77
C TRP A 180 -17.43 2.23 -13.75
N VAL A 181 -18.01 1.32 -12.99
CA VAL A 181 -17.58 -0.08 -12.94
C VAL A 181 -18.67 -0.99 -13.47
N GLU A 182 -18.33 -1.78 -14.47
CA GLU A 182 -19.14 -2.86 -15.01
C GLU A 182 -18.66 -4.21 -14.49
N LYS A 183 -19.60 -5.11 -14.16
CA LYS A 183 -19.29 -6.48 -13.77
C LYS A 183 -19.52 -7.43 -14.94
N ILE A 184 -18.50 -8.20 -15.28
CA ILE A 184 -18.58 -9.26 -16.28
C ILE A 184 -18.59 -10.60 -15.55
N VAL A 185 -19.68 -11.34 -15.68
CA VAL A 185 -19.79 -12.70 -15.15
C VAL A 185 -19.09 -13.66 -16.13
N LEU A 186 -17.97 -14.23 -15.68
CA LEU A 186 -17.17 -15.15 -16.50
C LEU A 186 -17.73 -16.56 -16.53
N ASP A 187 -18.30 -17.01 -15.42
CA ASP A 187 -18.88 -18.32 -15.26
C ASP A 187 -20.03 -18.26 -14.25
N PRO A 188 -21.26 -18.42 -14.72
CA PRO A 188 -22.43 -18.37 -13.84
C PRO A 188 -22.42 -19.42 -12.72
N GLY A 189 -21.74 -20.56 -12.93
CA GLY A 189 -21.66 -21.65 -11.95
C GLY A 189 -20.70 -21.37 -10.80
N THR A 190 -19.63 -20.62 -11.04
CA THR A 190 -18.60 -20.30 -10.01
C THR A 190 -18.70 -18.91 -9.46
N GLN A 191 -19.64 -18.08 -9.94
CA GLN A 191 -19.78 -16.66 -9.60
C GLN A 191 -18.48 -15.85 -9.76
N ARG A 192 -17.61 -16.28 -10.68
CA ARG A 192 -16.41 -15.52 -11.01
C ARG A 192 -16.78 -14.30 -11.82
N GLU A 193 -16.44 -13.13 -11.29
CA GLU A 193 -16.69 -11.85 -11.93
C GLU A 193 -15.36 -11.13 -12.19
N LEU A 194 -15.32 -10.36 -13.29
CA LEU A 194 -14.33 -9.32 -13.52
C LEU A 194 -15.02 -7.96 -13.35
N CYS A 195 -14.37 -7.07 -12.63
CA CYS A 195 -14.81 -5.69 -12.50
C CYS A 195 -14.02 -4.84 -13.50
N ILE A 196 -14.69 -4.21 -14.44
CA ILE A 196 -14.08 -3.38 -15.48
C ILE A 196 -14.38 -1.92 -15.16
N LEU A 197 -13.32 -1.10 -15.03
CA LEU A 197 -13.42 0.34 -14.85
C LEU A 197 -13.45 1.01 -16.22
N ASP A 198 -14.51 1.77 -16.49
CA ASP A 198 -14.63 2.60 -17.69
C ASP A 198 -13.61 3.77 -17.67
N LEU A 199 -13.21 4.23 -18.85
CA LEU A 199 -12.28 5.36 -18.98
C LEU A 199 -12.82 6.66 -18.38
N ASP A 200 -14.14 6.83 -18.28
CA ASP A 200 -14.75 7.98 -17.61
C ASP A 200 -14.42 8.03 -16.10
N GLY A 201 -14.16 6.88 -15.50
CA GLY A 201 -13.70 6.74 -14.11
C GLY A 201 -12.19 6.86 -13.92
N TYR A 202 -11.41 7.17 -14.96
CA TYR A 202 -9.95 7.20 -14.92
C TYR A 202 -9.40 8.50 -15.53
N ASP A 203 -8.35 9.02 -14.91
CA ASP A 203 -7.58 10.17 -15.39
C ASP A 203 -6.12 9.73 -15.63
N ALA A 204 -5.57 10.01 -16.80
CA ALA A 204 -4.24 9.56 -17.17
C ALA A 204 -3.12 10.16 -16.29
N ALA A 205 -3.35 11.33 -15.68
CA ALA A 205 -2.38 12.00 -14.80
C ALA A 205 -2.61 11.68 -13.32
N LEU A 206 -3.88 11.58 -12.88
CA LEU A 206 -4.26 11.44 -11.48
C LEU A 206 -4.65 10.00 -11.10
N GLY A 207 -4.89 9.13 -12.08
CA GLY A 207 -5.34 7.76 -11.85
C GLY A 207 -6.86 7.65 -11.75
N VAL A 208 -7.34 6.72 -10.91
CA VAL A 208 -8.78 6.50 -10.71
C VAL A 208 -9.44 7.75 -10.14
N ARG A 209 -10.55 8.18 -10.76
CA ARG A 209 -11.34 9.31 -10.24
C ARG A 209 -12.09 8.87 -8.99
N TRP A 210 -11.86 9.59 -7.93
CA TRP A 210 -12.67 9.51 -6.72
C TRP A 210 -13.58 10.73 -6.72
N ASP A 211 -14.63 10.74 -5.92
CA ASP A 211 -15.32 11.97 -5.54
C ASP A 211 -14.34 12.85 -4.75
N ASN A 212 -13.42 13.42 -5.48
CA ASN A 212 -12.45 14.37 -4.95
C ASN A 212 -13.01 15.77 -5.25
N PRO A 213 -13.39 16.57 -4.25
CA PRO A 213 -13.85 17.93 -4.46
C PRO A 213 -12.82 18.81 -5.17
N TYR A 214 -11.57 18.32 -5.32
CA TYR A 214 -10.49 19.00 -6.05
C TYR A 214 -10.21 18.41 -7.44
N ALA A 215 -10.98 17.44 -7.93
CA ALA A 215 -10.76 16.86 -9.27
C ALA A 215 -10.92 17.90 -10.39
N ASP A 216 -11.70 18.95 -10.13
CA ASP A 216 -11.92 20.08 -11.05
C ASP A 216 -11.10 21.33 -10.68
N ALA A 217 -10.24 21.27 -9.65
CA ALA A 217 -9.39 22.40 -9.31
C ALA A 217 -8.29 22.55 -10.38
N PRO A 218 -8.14 23.73 -11.02
CA PRO A 218 -7.08 23.94 -12.01
C PRO A 218 -5.73 23.72 -11.32
N LEU A 219 -4.88 22.91 -11.92
CA LEU A 219 -3.48 22.79 -11.52
C LEU A 219 -2.87 24.20 -11.55
N ILE A 220 -2.48 24.72 -10.39
CA ILE A 220 -1.80 26.00 -10.28
C ILE A 220 -0.48 25.85 -11.04
N SER A 221 -0.40 26.55 -12.17
CA SER A 221 0.81 26.65 -13.01
C SER A 221 1.92 27.43 -12.31
#